data_7ff6eebb68b74628726183f3b8064351
#
_entry.id   7ff6eebb68b74628726183f3b8064351
#
_cell.length_a   1.000
_cell.length_b   1.000
_cell.length_c   1.000
_cell.angle_alpha   90.00
_cell.angle_beta   90.00
_cell.angle_gamma   90.00
#
_symmetry.space_group_name_H-M   'P 1'
#
loop_
_entity.id
_entity.type
_entity.pdbx_description
1 polymer ?
#
loop_
_entity_poly.entity_id
_entity_poly.type
_entity_poly.pdbx_seq_one_letter_code
_entity_poly.pdbx_strand_id
1 'polypeptide(L)'
;MRMSQLSEVTGVPVPTIKYYVREGLLAPGTRSLPNQASYDESHARRLGLIRALLAQGQLSVAAARRVLDAIDSELSLPEAFEIAQHATSEQLDPASVPEGALDRLDGLLAGWRYLPENPGRIGAARILATLVEVEQRELSAFVTRYAEHALGVAEADLDEVDARPDRASKVATVVIGTVLGDALFAALRRVAQEHVTSLRYGQAEP
;
A
#
# COMPACT_ATOMS: atom_id res chain seq x y z
N MET A 1 -10.90 24.37 -15.47
CA MET A 1 -9.60 25.09 -15.45
C MET A 1 -8.72 24.66 -16.61
N ARG A 2 -7.75 25.50 -17.03
CA ARG A 2 -6.75 25.13 -18.05
C ARG A 2 -5.62 24.31 -17.45
N MET A 3 -4.80 23.66 -18.26
CA MET A 3 -3.63 22.86 -17.81
C MET A 3 -2.67 23.66 -16.92
N SER A 4 -2.41 24.94 -17.24
CA SER A 4 -1.57 25.82 -16.41
C SER A 4 -2.16 26.10 -15.03
N GLN A 5 -3.48 26.30 -14.95
CA GLN A 5 -4.19 26.50 -13.69
C GLN A 5 -4.21 25.19 -12.86
N LEU A 6 -4.40 24.03 -13.51
CA LEU A 6 -4.31 22.73 -12.85
C LEU A 6 -2.89 22.52 -12.25
N SER A 7 -1.86 22.89 -13.01
CA SER A 7 -0.46 22.85 -12.54
C SER A 7 -0.24 23.78 -11.32
N GLU A 8 -0.77 24.98 -11.36
CA GLU A 8 -0.66 25.96 -10.27
C GLU A 8 -1.36 25.48 -8.99
N VAL A 9 -2.61 25.01 -9.12
CA VAL A 9 -3.41 24.51 -7.96
C VAL A 9 -2.80 23.27 -7.33
N THR A 10 -2.24 22.34 -8.16
CA THR A 10 -1.74 21.06 -7.67
C THR A 10 -0.24 21.06 -7.35
N GLY A 11 0.49 22.08 -7.79
CA GLY A 11 1.96 22.13 -7.71
C GLY A 11 2.66 21.10 -8.61
N VAL A 12 1.91 20.43 -9.52
CA VAL A 12 2.49 19.45 -10.45
C VAL A 12 2.90 20.14 -11.75
N PRO A 13 4.16 20.05 -12.20
CA PRO A 13 4.58 20.68 -13.43
C PRO A 13 3.80 20.19 -14.66
N VAL A 14 3.48 21.10 -15.59
CA VAL A 14 2.75 20.78 -16.83
C VAL A 14 3.35 19.61 -17.61
N PRO A 15 4.69 19.47 -17.77
CA PRO A 15 5.28 18.28 -18.41
C PRO A 15 4.93 16.97 -17.68
N THR A 16 4.92 16.99 -16.35
CA THR A 16 4.55 15.83 -15.52
C THR A 16 3.08 15.48 -15.66
N ILE A 17 2.18 16.49 -15.69
CA ILE A 17 0.74 16.24 -15.92
C ILE A 17 0.55 15.59 -17.31
N LYS A 18 1.21 16.10 -18.35
CA LYS A 18 1.16 15.50 -19.70
C LYS A 18 1.71 14.08 -19.73
N TYR A 19 2.75 13.81 -18.97
CA TYR A 19 3.28 12.45 -18.78
C TYR A 19 2.24 11.54 -18.16
N TYR A 20 1.59 11.94 -17.07
CA TYR A 20 0.55 11.14 -16.42
C TYR A 20 -0.67 10.89 -17.32
N VAL A 21 -1.05 11.86 -18.15
CA VAL A 21 -2.10 11.64 -19.16
C VAL A 21 -1.66 10.60 -20.20
N ARG A 22 -0.43 10.69 -20.69
CA ARG A 22 0.12 9.73 -21.66
C ARG A 22 0.21 8.32 -21.10
N GLU A 23 0.63 8.18 -19.84
CA GLU A 23 0.72 6.88 -19.15
C GLU A 23 -0.64 6.34 -18.68
N GLY A 24 -1.74 7.08 -18.89
CA GLY A 24 -3.09 6.66 -18.50
C GLY A 24 -3.38 6.75 -17.00
N LEU A 25 -2.54 7.42 -16.22
CA LEU A 25 -2.77 7.65 -14.78
C LEU A 25 -3.83 8.74 -14.54
N LEU A 26 -3.90 9.71 -15.45
CA LEU A 26 -4.83 10.84 -15.43
C LEU A 26 -5.64 10.87 -16.72
N ALA A 27 -6.96 11.01 -16.60
CA ALA A 27 -7.82 11.18 -17.75
C ALA A 27 -7.46 12.45 -18.53
N PRO A 28 -7.58 12.45 -19.88
CA PRO A 28 -7.43 13.66 -20.66
C PRO A 28 -8.55 14.65 -20.31
N GLY A 29 -8.22 15.95 -20.26
CA GLY A 29 -9.22 16.98 -20.06
C GLY A 29 -10.28 16.99 -21.17
N THR A 30 -11.48 17.42 -20.84
CA THR A 30 -12.58 17.56 -21.79
C THR A 30 -12.23 18.62 -22.85
N ARG A 31 -12.32 18.29 -24.13
CA ARG A 31 -12.06 19.24 -25.21
C ARG A 31 -13.18 20.27 -25.28
N SER A 32 -12.87 21.53 -25.00
CA SER A 32 -13.79 22.66 -25.10
C SER A 32 -13.67 23.40 -26.41
N LEU A 33 -12.50 23.38 -27.07
CA LEU A 33 -12.18 23.96 -28.38
C LEU A 33 -11.07 23.09 -29.03
N PRO A 34 -10.80 23.21 -30.35
CA PRO A 34 -9.85 22.35 -31.08
C PRO A 34 -8.46 22.23 -30.44
N ASN A 35 -8.00 23.23 -29.68
CA ASN A 35 -6.70 23.26 -29.02
C ASN A 35 -6.78 23.53 -27.51
N GLN A 36 -7.96 23.39 -26.89
CA GLN A 36 -8.12 23.65 -25.45
C GLN A 36 -8.79 22.47 -24.77
N ALA A 37 -8.10 21.91 -23.78
CA ALA A 37 -8.65 20.95 -22.84
C ALA A 37 -9.02 21.65 -21.53
N SER A 38 -10.18 21.30 -20.97
CA SER A 38 -10.66 21.76 -19.67
C SER A 38 -10.50 20.66 -18.64
N TYR A 39 -9.99 21.00 -17.49
CA TYR A 39 -9.81 20.14 -16.32
C TYR A 39 -10.69 20.64 -15.18
N ASP A 40 -11.06 19.78 -14.25
CA ASP A 40 -11.89 20.08 -13.09
C ASP A 40 -11.24 19.64 -11.78
N GLU A 41 -11.96 19.72 -10.68
CA GLU A 41 -11.46 19.30 -9.35
C GLU A 41 -11.18 17.81 -9.26
N SER A 42 -11.85 16.97 -10.05
CA SER A 42 -11.58 15.52 -10.05
C SER A 42 -10.18 15.24 -10.56
N HIS A 43 -9.70 15.98 -11.57
CA HIS A 43 -8.33 15.90 -12.06
C HIS A 43 -7.31 16.36 -10.99
N ALA A 44 -7.65 17.39 -10.22
CA ALA A 44 -6.76 17.85 -9.14
C ALA A 44 -6.65 16.80 -8.02
N ARG A 45 -7.79 16.21 -7.61
CA ARG A 45 -7.80 15.10 -6.62
C ARG A 45 -7.03 13.89 -7.14
N ARG A 46 -7.23 13.51 -8.41
CA ARG A 46 -6.50 12.39 -9.04
C ARG A 46 -5.00 12.63 -9.08
N LEU A 47 -4.53 13.83 -9.36
CA LEU A 47 -3.11 14.18 -9.31
C LEU A 47 -2.53 14.06 -7.89
N GLY A 48 -3.29 14.46 -6.88
CA GLY A 48 -2.92 14.25 -5.48
C GLY A 48 -2.72 12.76 -5.16
N LEU A 49 -3.67 11.92 -5.59
CA LEU A 49 -3.60 10.48 -5.40
C LEU A 49 -2.41 9.85 -6.16
N ILE A 50 -2.20 10.19 -7.43
CA ILE A 50 -1.05 9.71 -8.22
C ILE A 50 0.26 10.02 -7.49
N ARG A 51 0.42 11.24 -6.99
CA ARG A 51 1.63 11.63 -6.24
C ARG A 51 1.80 10.82 -4.96
N ALA A 52 0.72 10.62 -4.21
CA ALA A 52 0.75 9.81 -2.99
C ALA A 52 1.21 8.37 -3.28
N LEU A 53 0.63 7.73 -4.31
CA LEU A 53 0.98 6.37 -4.70
C LEU A 53 2.45 6.24 -5.16
N LEU A 54 2.93 7.19 -5.96
CA LEU A 54 4.30 7.15 -6.48
C LEU A 54 5.34 7.57 -5.44
N ALA A 55 5.07 8.61 -4.61
CA ALA A 55 6.05 9.17 -3.69
C ALA A 55 6.03 8.50 -2.32
N GLN A 56 4.87 8.29 -1.71
CA GLN A 56 4.73 7.69 -0.39
C GLN A 56 4.56 6.18 -0.46
N GLY A 57 3.72 5.70 -1.39
CA GLY A 57 3.54 4.27 -1.65
C GLY A 57 4.69 3.62 -2.43
N GLN A 58 5.62 4.42 -2.96
CA GLN A 58 6.79 3.98 -3.74
C GLN A 58 6.45 3.04 -4.91
N LEU A 59 5.22 3.13 -5.43
CA LEU A 59 4.80 2.30 -6.55
C LEU A 59 5.50 2.70 -7.84
N SER A 60 5.78 1.71 -8.68
CA SER A 60 6.11 1.97 -10.08
C SER A 60 4.90 2.58 -10.80
N VAL A 61 5.14 3.28 -11.92
CA VAL A 61 4.07 3.84 -12.75
C VAL A 61 3.07 2.77 -13.19
N ALA A 62 3.57 1.57 -13.55
CA ALA A 62 2.73 0.45 -13.95
C ALA A 62 1.88 -0.09 -12.78
N ALA A 63 2.44 -0.18 -11.56
CA ALA A 63 1.70 -0.58 -10.37
C ALA A 63 0.64 0.48 -9.98
N ALA A 64 1.02 1.76 -9.98
CA ALA A 64 0.09 2.85 -9.72
C ALA A 64 -1.07 2.86 -10.72
N ARG A 65 -0.83 2.55 -11.99
CA ARG A 65 -1.88 2.44 -12.99
C ARG A 65 -2.86 1.32 -12.66
N ARG A 66 -2.40 0.10 -12.36
CA ARG A 66 -3.29 -1.01 -11.96
C ARG A 66 -4.16 -0.66 -10.76
N VAL A 67 -3.58 -0.03 -9.77
CA VAL A 67 -4.26 0.45 -8.55
C VAL A 67 -5.33 1.50 -8.88
N LEU A 68 -5.01 2.44 -9.75
CA LEU A 68 -5.95 3.50 -10.18
C LEU A 68 -7.09 2.94 -11.04
N ASP A 69 -6.78 1.97 -11.91
CA ASP A 69 -7.79 1.26 -12.71
C ASP A 69 -8.73 0.44 -11.81
N ALA A 70 -8.23 -0.14 -10.72
CA ALA A 70 -9.04 -0.84 -9.72
C ALA A 70 -10.04 0.10 -9.01
N ILE A 71 -9.60 1.31 -8.64
CA ILE A 71 -10.49 2.33 -8.05
C ILE A 71 -11.61 2.74 -9.01
N ASP A 72 -11.30 2.86 -10.30
CA ASP A 72 -12.23 3.30 -11.33
C ASP A 72 -13.16 2.16 -11.83
N SER A 73 -12.96 0.94 -11.37
CA SER A 73 -13.67 -0.27 -11.83
C SER A 73 -14.82 -0.69 -10.91
N GLU A 74 -15.61 -1.68 -11.37
CA GLU A 74 -16.70 -2.30 -10.62
C GLU A 74 -16.26 -3.57 -9.83
N LEU A 75 -15.00 -3.63 -9.38
CA LEU A 75 -14.46 -4.77 -8.64
C LEU A 75 -15.12 -4.95 -7.27
N SER A 76 -15.15 -6.18 -6.77
CA SER A 76 -15.49 -6.49 -5.38
C SER A 76 -14.37 -6.04 -4.41
N LEU A 77 -14.68 -5.92 -3.14
CA LEU A 77 -13.66 -5.57 -2.13
C LEU A 77 -12.50 -6.58 -2.07
N PRO A 78 -12.72 -7.91 -2.09
CA PRO A 78 -11.62 -8.87 -2.13
C PRO A 78 -10.69 -8.70 -3.34
N GLU A 79 -11.25 -8.47 -4.55
CA GLU A 79 -10.45 -8.22 -5.76
C GLU A 79 -9.65 -6.93 -5.65
N ALA A 80 -10.22 -5.86 -5.06
CA ALA A 80 -9.52 -4.60 -4.83
C ALA A 80 -8.35 -4.77 -3.84
N PHE A 81 -8.55 -5.55 -2.76
CA PHE A 81 -7.49 -5.92 -1.82
C PHE A 81 -6.37 -6.70 -2.50
N GLU A 82 -6.70 -7.70 -3.30
CA GLU A 82 -5.73 -8.51 -4.05
C GLU A 82 -4.85 -7.63 -4.94
N ILE A 83 -5.46 -6.75 -5.75
CA ILE A 83 -4.73 -5.82 -6.61
C ILE A 83 -3.81 -4.89 -5.80
N ALA A 84 -4.31 -4.34 -4.67
CA ALA A 84 -3.53 -3.45 -3.83
C ALA A 84 -2.34 -4.17 -3.19
N GLN A 85 -2.52 -5.38 -2.66
CA GLN A 85 -1.46 -6.20 -2.09
C GLN A 85 -0.40 -6.57 -3.12
N HIS A 86 -0.81 -6.97 -4.33
CA HIS A 86 0.13 -7.24 -5.42
C HIS A 86 0.84 -6.00 -5.96
N ALA A 87 0.26 -4.81 -5.79
CA ALA A 87 0.90 -3.57 -6.21
C ALA A 87 2.02 -3.13 -5.25
N THR A 88 1.86 -3.39 -3.96
CA THR A 88 2.85 -3.06 -2.91
C THR A 88 3.95 -4.12 -2.78
N SER A 89 3.65 -5.33 -3.21
CA SER A 89 4.62 -6.43 -3.16
C SER A 89 5.29 -6.54 -4.52
N GLU A 90 6.59 -6.22 -4.61
CA GLU A 90 7.36 -6.61 -5.81
C GLU A 90 7.17 -8.11 -6.05
N GLN A 91 7.20 -8.49 -7.34
CA GLN A 91 6.94 -9.86 -7.80
C GLN A 91 7.83 -10.87 -7.03
N LEU A 92 7.31 -11.32 -5.89
CA LEU A 92 7.95 -12.36 -5.10
C LEU A 92 7.63 -13.68 -5.78
N ASP A 93 8.65 -14.29 -6.40
CA ASP A 93 8.53 -15.62 -6.95
C ASP A 93 8.39 -16.63 -5.79
N PRO A 94 7.27 -17.37 -5.68
CA PRO A 94 7.11 -18.41 -4.67
C PRO A 94 8.25 -19.44 -4.70
N ALA A 95 8.80 -19.73 -5.88
CA ALA A 95 9.93 -20.65 -6.05
C ALA A 95 11.24 -20.12 -5.42
N SER A 96 11.32 -18.83 -5.07
CA SER A 96 12.47 -18.24 -4.37
C SER A 96 12.41 -18.40 -2.85
N VAL A 97 11.32 -18.98 -2.32
CA VAL A 97 11.16 -19.22 -0.88
C VAL A 97 11.92 -20.49 -0.51
N PRO A 98 12.78 -20.47 0.53
CA PRO A 98 13.48 -21.67 0.99
C PRO A 98 12.52 -22.81 1.35
N GLU A 99 12.94 -24.04 1.09
CA GLU A 99 12.13 -25.25 1.39
C GLU A 99 11.69 -25.25 2.85
N GLY A 100 10.42 -25.59 3.10
CA GLY A 100 9.81 -25.65 4.43
C GLY A 100 9.55 -24.30 5.11
N ALA A 101 9.93 -23.17 4.50
CA ALA A 101 9.69 -21.85 5.12
C ALA A 101 8.21 -21.46 5.08
N LEU A 102 7.49 -21.82 4.01
CA LEU A 102 6.04 -21.62 3.92
C LEU A 102 5.30 -22.45 4.96
N ASP A 103 5.62 -23.73 5.09
CA ASP A 103 4.98 -24.63 6.07
C ASP A 103 5.23 -24.14 7.51
N ARG A 104 6.42 -23.65 7.78
CA ARG A 104 6.76 -23.07 9.09
C ARG A 104 5.93 -21.82 9.38
N LEU A 105 5.80 -20.91 8.41
CA LEU A 105 4.95 -19.73 8.56
C LEU A 105 3.48 -20.12 8.75
N ASP A 106 2.95 -21.03 7.92
CA ASP A 106 1.58 -21.49 8.00
C ASP A 106 1.27 -22.13 9.36
N GLY A 107 2.21 -22.84 9.93
CA GLY A 107 2.11 -23.36 11.30
C GLY A 107 1.99 -22.27 12.36
N LEU A 108 2.71 -21.15 12.21
CA LEU A 108 2.63 -19.99 13.12
C LEU A 108 1.35 -19.18 12.94
N LEU A 109 0.77 -19.19 11.73
CA LEU A 109 -0.49 -18.51 11.40
C LEU A 109 -1.68 -19.47 11.39
N ALA A 110 -1.62 -20.57 12.15
CA ALA A 110 -2.67 -21.58 12.19
C ALA A 110 -4.03 -20.94 12.52
N GLY A 111 -5.04 -21.24 11.69
CA GLY A 111 -6.40 -20.68 11.79
C GLY A 111 -6.65 -19.44 10.95
N TRP A 112 -5.62 -18.81 10.38
CA TRP A 112 -5.79 -17.71 9.45
C TRP A 112 -6.25 -18.24 8.08
N ARG A 113 -7.01 -17.37 7.35
CA ARG A 113 -7.52 -17.68 6.01
C ARG A 113 -6.88 -16.75 5.00
N TYR A 114 -6.09 -17.27 4.10
CA TYR A 114 -5.44 -16.55 2.99
C TYR A 114 -5.26 -17.46 1.79
N LEU A 115 -5.07 -16.88 0.61
CA LEU A 115 -4.77 -17.62 -0.61
C LEU A 115 -3.31 -18.10 -0.60
N PRO A 116 -2.99 -19.27 -1.17
CA PRO A 116 -1.62 -19.79 -1.24
C PRO A 116 -0.64 -18.82 -1.90
N GLU A 117 -1.10 -18.05 -2.88
CA GLU A 117 -0.36 -17.05 -3.65
C GLU A 117 -0.33 -15.66 -2.99
N ASN A 118 -0.86 -15.49 -1.78
CA ASN A 118 -0.84 -14.19 -1.09
C ASN A 118 0.60 -13.66 -0.98
N PRO A 119 0.90 -12.45 -1.53
CA PRO A 119 2.27 -11.93 -1.57
C PRO A 119 2.84 -11.64 -0.17
N GLY A 120 1.98 -11.30 0.80
CA GLY A 120 2.37 -11.13 2.20
C GLY A 120 2.85 -12.44 2.83
N ARG A 121 2.17 -13.57 2.53
CA ARG A 121 2.60 -14.90 2.96
C ARG A 121 3.98 -15.25 2.41
N ILE A 122 4.19 -15.05 1.11
CA ILE A 122 5.47 -15.33 0.44
C ILE A 122 6.59 -14.46 1.04
N GLY A 123 6.33 -13.17 1.18
CA GLY A 123 7.29 -12.22 1.77
C GLY A 123 7.64 -12.55 3.22
N ALA A 124 6.64 -12.84 4.05
CA ALA A 124 6.85 -13.21 5.46
C ALA A 124 7.66 -14.50 5.61
N ALA A 125 7.36 -15.52 4.80
CA ALA A 125 8.10 -16.78 4.82
C ALA A 125 9.60 -16.59 4.46
N ARG A 126 9.89 -15.76 3.43
CA ARG A 126 11.28 -15.42 3.06
C ARG A 126 12.00 -14.69 4.19
N ILE A 127 11.35 -13.67 4.76
CA ILE A 127 11.95 -12.90 5.88
C ILE A 127 12.19 -13.80 7.09
N LEU A 128 11.22 -14.66 7.43
CA LEU A 128 11.38 -15.62 8.52
C LEU A 128 12.57 -16.55 8.29
N ALA A 129 12.72 -17.10 7.08
CA ALA A 129 13.86 -17.95 6.74
C ALA A 129 15.19 -17.21 6.91
N THR A 130 15.29 -15.98 6.41
CA THR A 130 16.48 -15.13 6.55
C THR A 130 16.78 -14.82 8.02
N LEU A 131 15.78 -14.49 8.82
CA LEU A 131 15.95 -14.20 10.24
C LEU A 131 16.45 -15.44 11.02
N VAL A 132 15.92 -16.63 10.71
CA VAL A 132 16.40 -17.88 11.32
C VAL A 132 17.84 -18.14 10.96
N GLU A 133 18.23 -17.93 9.71
CA GLU A 133 19.61 -18.09 9.24
C GLU A 133 20.59 -17.12 9.94
N VAL A 134 20.22 -15.82 9.98
CA VAL A 134 21.08 -14.78 10.58
C VAL A 134 21.18 -14.90 12.09
N GLU A 135 20.06 -15.08 12.77
CA GLU A 135 20.01 -15.17 14.24
C GLU A 135 20.39 -16.55 14.78
N GLN A 136 20.35 -17.59 13.94
CA GLN A 136 20.64 -18.99 14.29
C GLN A 136 19.83 -19.47 15.51
N ARG A 137 18.60 -18.99 15.66
CA ARG A 137 17.72 -19.30 16.79
C ARG A 137 16.26 -19.38 16.38
N GLU A 138 15.47 -19.99 17.24
CA GLU A 138 14.02 -20.06 17.08
C GLU A 138 13.37 -18.68 17.35
N LEU A 139 12.51 -18.24 16.43
CA LEU A 139 11.84 -16.94 16.47
C LEU A 139 10.31 -17.03 16.54
N SER A 140 9.74 -18.22 16.80
CA SER A 140 8.31 -18.45 16.82
C SER A 140 7.57 -17.44 17.68
N ALA A 141 7.97 -17.25 18.94
CA ALA A 141 7.34 -16.32 19.85
C ALA A 141 7.42 -14.84 19.39
N PHE A 142 8.47 -14.47 18.65
CA PHE A 142 8.62 -13.16 18.08
C PHE A 142 7.63 -12.98 16.91
N VAL A 143 7.57 -13.94 15.99
CA VAL A 143 6.68 -13.91 14.82
C VAL A 143 5.21 -13.94 15.26
N THR A 144 4.85 -14.78 16.25
CA THR A 144 3.48 -14.82 16.78
C THR A 144 3.03 -13.45 17.30
N ARG A 145 3.86 -12.76 18.09
CA ARG A 145 3.53 -11.40 18.55
C ARG A 145 3.40 -10.38 17.41
N TYR A 146 4.22 -10.51 16.37
CA TYR A 146 4.09 -9.66 15.18
C TYR A 146 2.79 -9.94 14.44
N ALA A 147 2.39 -11.21 14.33
CA ALA A 147 1.13 -11.60 13.71
C ALA A 147 -0.08 -11.05 14.49
N GLU A 148 -0.08 -11.11 15.82
CA GLU A 148 -1.12 -10.52 16.67
C GLU A 148 -1.30 -9.02 16.41
N HIS A 149 -0.19 -8.26 16.32
CA HIS A 149 -0.25 -6.83 16.03
C HIS A 149 -0.67 -6.56 14.57
N ALA A 150 -0.23 -7.37 13.62
CA ALA A 150 -0.65 -7.27 12.23
C ALA A 150 -2.16 -7.52 12.07
N LEU A 151 -2.72 -8.48 12.82
CA LEU A 151 -4.16 -8.72 12.82
C LEU A 151 -4.94 -7.50 13.33
N GLY A 152 -4.50 -6.90 14.43
CA GLY A 152 -5.14 -5.68 14.96
C GLY A 152 -5.07 -4.49 14.01
N VAL A 153 -3.99 -4.36 13.24
CA VAL A 153 -3.90 -3.33 12.17
C VAL A 153 -4.89 -3.64 11.05
N ALA A 154 -4.96 -4.90 10.60
CA ALA A 154 -5.89 -5.31 9.54
C ALA A 154 -7.36 -5.12 9.95
N GLU A 155 -7.71 -5.35 11.23
CA GLU A 155 -9.05 -5.07 11.77
C GLU A 155 -9.34 -3.56 11.72
N ALA A 156 -8.41 -2.70 12.13
CA ALA A 156 -8.57 -1.25 12.08
C ALA A 156 -8.71 -0.74 10.62
N ASP A 157 -7.98 -1.31 9.68
CA ASP A 157 -8.12 -0.99 8.26
C ASP A 157 -9.50 -1.34 7.72
N LEU A 158 -10.06 -2.50 8.11
CA LEU A 158 -11.40 -2.91 7.70
C LEU A 158 -12.51 -2.09 8.35
N ASP A 159 -12.35 -1.70 9.61
CA ASP A 159 -13.28 -0.77 10.28
C ASP A 159 -13.36 0.55 9.51
N GLU A 160 -12.24 1.08 9.04
CA GLU A 160 -12.21 2.29 8.22
C GLU A 160 -12.89 2.11 6.85
N VAL A 161 -12.74 0.93 6.22
CA VAL A 161 -13.47 0.57 4.99
C VAL A 161 -14.97 0.50 5.25
N ASP A 162 -15.38 -0.13 6.34
CA ASP A 162 -16.80 -0.32 6.67
C ASP A 162 -17.51 0.98 7.05
N ALA A 163 -16.78 1.96 7.56
CA ALA A 163 -17.30 3.31 7.82
C ALA A 163 -17.64 4.10 6.53
N ARG A 164 -17.22 3.65 5.34
CA ARG A 164 -17.52 4.35 4.08
C ARG A 164 -18.96 4.10 3.62
N PRO A 165 -19.63 5.15 3.08
CA PRO A 165 -21.07 5.08 2.79
C PRO A 165 -21.43 4.24 1.56
N ASP A 166 -20.53 4.12 0.60
CA ASP A 166 -20.79 3.48 -0.68
C ASP A 166 -19.62 2.60 -1.13
N ARG A 167 -19.90 1.73 -2.12
CA ARG A 167 -18.93 0.76 -2.65
C ARG A 167 -17.70 1.43 -3.26
N ALA A 168 -17.86 2.51 -4.01
CA ALA A 168 -16.74 3.16 -4.68
C ALA A 168 -15.76 3.77 -3.67
N SER A 169 -16.28 4.42 -2.62
CA SER A 169 -15.45 4.93 -1.52
C SER A 169 -14.82 3.80 -0.70
N LYS A 170 -15.49 2.67 -0.53
CA LYS A 170 -14.91 1.47 0.10
C LYS A 170 -13.72 0.95 -0.71
N VAL A 171 -13.88 0.74 -2.03
CA VAL A 171 -12.79 0.29 -2.92
C VAL A 171 -11.61 1.27 -2.89
N ALA A 172 -11.88 2.57 -2.99
CA ALA A 172 -10.82 3.58 -2.90
C ALA A 172 -10.09 3.53 -1.55
N THR A 173 -10.82 3.35 -0.44
CA THR A 173 -10.24 3.23 0.91
C THR A 173 -9.38 1.97 1.03
N VAL A 174 -9.84 0.81 0.52
CA VAL A 174 -9.05 -0.42 0.47
C VAL A 174 -7.72 -0.18 -0.24
N VAL A 175 -7.78 0.35 -1.46
CA VAL A 175 -6.59 0.50 -2.31
C VAL A 175 -5.61 1.51 -1.72
N ILE A 176 -6.11 2.69 -1.32
CA ILE A 176 -5.28 3.75 -0.74
C ILE A 176 -4.74 3.31 0.63
N GLY A 177 -5.61 2.71 1.46
CA GLY A 177 -5.27 2.21 2.79
C GLY A 177 -4.19 1.16 2.75
N THR A 178 -4.29 0.16 1.87
CA THR A 178 -3.24 -0.86 1.71
C THR A 178 -1.91 -0.24 1.30
N VAL A 179 -1.90 0.61 0.25
CA VAL A 179 -0.64 1.16 -0.29
C VAL A 179 0.01 2.16 0.67
N LEU A 180 -0.76 3.08 1.26
CA LEU A 180 -0.21 4.10 2.16
C LEU A 180 -0.16 3.62 3.61
N GLY A 181 -1.00 2.67 4.00
CA GLY A 181 -1.01 2.05 5.31
C GLY A 181 0.29 1.34 5.64
N ASP A 182 0.86 0.59 4.70
CA ASP A 182 2.17 -0.03 4.86
C ASP A 182 3.27 1.01 5.19
N ALA A 183 3.32 2.10 4.45
CA ALA A 183 4.28 3.18 4.68
C ALA A 183 4.06 3.87 6.04
N LEU A 184 2.80 4.13 6.40
CA LEU A 184 2.41 4.72 7.67
C LEU A 184 2.77 3.79 8.84
N PHE A 185 2.41 2.51 8.76
CA PHE A 185 2.69 1.54 9.82
C PHE A 185 4.19 1.37 10.04
N ALA A 186 4.98 1.28 8.96
CA ALA A 186 6.44 1.25 9.05
C ALA A 186 7.03 2.50 9.71
N ALA A 187 6.45 3.70 9.46
CA ALA A 187 6.88 4.94 10.10
C ALA A 187 6.49 4.96 11.59
N LEU A 188 5.25 4.64 11.93
CA LEU A 188 4.75 4.58 13.32
C LEU A 188 5.53 3.55 14.16
N ARG A 189 5.85 2.39 13.56
CA ARG A 189 6.69 1.38 14.24
C ARG A 189 8.04 1.95 14.65
N ARG A 190 8.70 2.75 13.80
CA ARG A 190 9.99 3.40 14.15
C ARG A 190 9.84 4.38 15.31
N VAL A 191 8.79 5.20 15.30
CA VAL A 191 8.49 6.13 16.42
C VAL A 191 8.24 5.36 17.72
N ALA A 192 7.45 4.27 17.66
CA ALA A 192 7.19 3.42 18.82
C ALA A 192 8.47 2.75 19.35
N GLN A 193 9.38 2.34 18.47
CA GLN A 193 10.67 1.80 18.88
C GLN A 193 11.51 2.83 19.65
N GLU A 194 11.58 4.07 19.18
CA GLU A 194 12.28 5.16 19.86
C GLU A 194 11.66 5.41 21.23
N HIS A 195 10.32 5.57 21.30
CA HIS A 195 9.60 5.75 22.56
C HIS A 195 9.91 4.63 23.58
N VAL A 196 9.75 3.37 23.17
CA VAL A 196 10.01 2.24 24.08
C VAL A 196 11.49 2.14 24.48
N THR A 197 12.40 2.48 23.58
CA THR A 197 13.83 2.51 23.86
C THR A 197 14.15 3.58 24.90
N SER A 198 13.59 4.80 24.76
CA SER A 198 13.75 5.86 25.74
C SER A 198 13.22 5.48 27.11
N LEU A 199 12.05 4.82 27.18
CA LEU A 199 11.49 4.35 28.46
C LEU A 199 12.34 3.26 29.13
N ARG A 200 13.01 2.40 28.36
CA ARG A 200 13.77 1.24 28.91
C ARG A 200 15.22 1.57 29.20
N TYR A 201 15.83 2.42 28.40
CA TYR A 201 17.26 2.65 28.38
C TYR A 201 17.64 4.13 28.46
N GLY A 202 16.66 5.06 28.34
CA GLY A 202 16.91 6.47 28.57
C GLY A 202 17.42 6.66 30.00
N GLN A 203 18.45 7.50 30.18
CA GLN A 203 18.87 7.88 31.52
C GLN A 203 17.72 8.65 32.17
N ALA A 204 17.32 8.31 33.36
CA ALA A 204 16.53 9.19 34.20
C ALA A 204 17.31 10.51 34.25
N GLU A 205 16.70 11.61 33.76
CA GLU A 205 17.28 12.93 34.03
C GLU A 205 17.49 13.08 35.51
N PRO A 206 18.68 13.61 35.94
CA PRO A 206 19.02 13.73 37.35
C PRO A 206 18.12 14.72 38.08
#